data_0849faf88f9e62f51983d53602e779d4
#
_entry.id   0849faf88f9e62f51983d53602e779d4
#
_cell.length_a   1.000
_cell.length_b   1.000
_cell.length_c   1.000
_cell.angle_alpha   90.00
_cell.angle_beta   90.00
_cell.angle_gamma   90.00
#
_symmetry.space_group_name_H-M   'P 1'
#
loop_
_entity.id
_entity.type
_entity.pdbx_description
1 polymer ?
#
loop_
_entity_poly.entity_id
_entity_poly.type
_entity_poly.pdbx_seq_one_letter_code
_entity_poly.pdbx_strand_id
1 'polypeptide(L)'
;SSRILLLTAHPDDECFFFAPTILALGEDPTRPEIYSLTLSVGDAEGLGETRKEELSRSLDVMGIDHDKRWVIDHPMLQDNMTLQWDASVIAVVIAPYVVKNNITTILTFDTQGISSHPNHYSLPFGAWYLVDMLRSTAPETVPRVFSLVTVPTLPKYTGALSSLLIRLNGALEWALAHFTQVDTNRRVVFTSGFSEYFTAIRAIQQHKSQLIWFRHLYMAFSSYMWVNEWVEIEPDTMLEWK
;
A
#
# COMPACT_ATOMS: atom_id res chain seq x y z
N SER A 1 0.95 21.05 -2.20
CA SER A 1 0.97 19.97 -1.22
C SER A 1 0.69 18.65 -1.92
N SER A 2 1.50 17.63 -1.69
CA SER A 2 1.23 16.28 -2.20
C SER A 2 0.02 15.68 -1.50
N ARG A 3 -0.88 15.06 -2.27
CA ARG A 3 -2.05 14.33 -1.78
C ARG A 3 -1.92 12.88 -2.17
N ILE A 4 -1.68 12.05 -1.18
CA ILE A 4 -1.30 10.65 -1.35
C ILE A 4 -2.47 9.77 -0.94
N LEU A 5 -2.97 8.95 -1.84
CA LEU A 5 -3.99 7.96 -1.57
C LEU A 5 -3.35 6.60 -1.34
N LEU A 6 -3.53 6.03 -0.16
CA LEU A 6 -3.29 4.63 0.10
C LEU A 6 -4.52 3.84 -0.36
N LEU A 7 -4.34 3.00 -1.37
CA LEU A 7 -5.38 2.14 -1.94
C LEU A 7 -5.13 0.70 -1.50
N THR A 8 -6.00 0.17 -0.65
CA THR A 8 -5.92 -1.19 -0.07
C THR A 8 -7.14 -2.03 -0.42
N ALA A 9 -7.03 -3.34 -0.28
CA ALA A 9 -8.13 -4.25 -0.54
C ALA A 9 -9.02 -4.45 0.70
N HIS A 10 -8.43 -4.72 1.86
CA HIS A 10 -9.14 -5.11 3.07
C HIS A 10 -8.73 -4.29 4.29
N PRO A 11 -9.58 -4.20 5.33
CA PRO A 11 -9.16 -3.76 6.65
C PRO A 11 -8.07 -4.67 7.21
N ASP A 12 -6.98 -4.11 7.63
CA ASP A 12 -5.71 -4.64 8.15
C ASP A 12 -4.50 -4.50 7.19
N ASP A 13 -4.73 -4.37 5.88
CA ASP A 13 -3.64 -4.18 4.91
C ASP A 13 -2.75 -3.00 5.27
N GLU A 14 -3.34 -1.87 5.70
CA GLU A 14 -2.66 -0.61 5.98
C GLU A 14 -1.55 -0.76 7.02
N CYS A 15 -1.80 -1.55 8.05
CA CYS A 15 -0.86 -1.73 9.15
C CYS A 15 0.08 -2.92 8.97
N PHE A 16 -0.34 -3.98 8.25
CA PHE A 16 0.53 -5.13 7.97
C PHE A 16 1.55 -4.86 6.87
N PHE A 17 1.21 -4.05 5.88
CA PHE A 17 2.05 -3.90 4.69
C PHE A 17 2.61 -2.49 4.49
N PHE A 18 1.88 -1.45 4.88
CA PHE A 18 2.18 -0.08 4.51
C PHE A 18 2.63 0.83 5.65
N ALA A 19 2.67 0.31 6.89
CA ALA A 19 2.98 1.09 8.08
C ALA A 19 4.28 1.90 7.99
N PRO A 20 5.44 1.36 7.52
CA PRO A 20 6.67 2.15 7.38
C PRO A 20 6.48 3.39 6.51
N THR A 21 5.72 3.28 5.42
CA THR A 21 5.46 4.40 4.51
C THR A 21 4.53 5.43 5.13
N ILE A 22 3.41 4.99 5.70
CA ILE A 22 2.40 5.90 6.28
C ILE A 22 3.02 6.73 7.41
N LEU A 23 3.75 6.07 8.32
CA LEU A 23 4.35 6.71 9.48
C LEU A 23 5.48 7.67 9.07
N ALA A 24 6.33 7.28 8.11
CA ALA A 24 7.38 8.15 7.60
C ALA A 24 6.81 9.39 6.88
N LEU A 25 5.75 9.23 6.09
CA LEU A 25 5.07 10.34 5.43
C LEU A 25 4.37 11.27 6.43
N GLY A 26 3.84 10.72 7.53
CA GLY A 26 3.23 11.50 8.61
C GLY A 26 4.23 12.40 9.35
N GLU A 27 5.50 12.02 9.39
CA GLU A 27 6.59 12.78 9.99
C GLU A 27 7.34 13.67 8.99
N ASP A 28 7.02 13.59 7.69
CA ASP A 28 7.70 14.35 6.64
C ASP A 28 7.48 15.86 6.84
N PRO A 29 8.57 16.68 6.83
CA PRO A 29 8.48 18.13 6.96
C PRO A 29 7.60 18.80 5.91
N THR A 30 7.44 18.22 4.73
CA THR A 30 6.56 18.74 3.67
C THR A 30 5.08 18.50 3.96
N ARG A 31 4.77 17.68 4.96
CA ARG A 31 3.42 17.34 5.42
C ARG A 31 2.47 17.00 4.27
N PRO A 32 2.72 15.92 3.54
CA PRO A 32 1.77 15.46 2.53
C PRO A 32 0.45 15.09 3.20
N GLU A 33 -0.66 15.32 2.51
CA GLU A 33 -1.96 14.85 2.99
C GLU A 33 -2.10 13.37 2.63
N ILE A 34 -2.36 12.52 3.63
CA ILE A 34 -2.53 11.08 3.44
C ILE A 34 -4.02 10.74 3.51
N TYR A 35 -4.48 10.03 2.50
CA TYR A 35 -5.84 9.52 2.36
C TYR A 35 -5.81 8.00 2.35
N SER A 36 -6.83 7.35 2.92
CA SER A 36 -6.99 5.89 2.91
C SER A 36 -8.30 5.49 2.25
N LEU A 37 -8.22 4.62 1.26
CA LEU A 37 -9.38 4.02 0.59
C LEU A 37 -9.22 2.50 0.55
N THR A 38 -10.07 1.81 1.30
CA THR A 38 -10.12 0.35 1.37
C THR A 38 -11.32 -0.14 0.56
N LEU A 39 -11.11 -1.04 -0.40
CA LEU A 39 -12.12 -1.37 -1.40
C LEU A 39 -13.10 -2.48 -1.00
N SER A 40 -12.88 -3.15 0.14
CA SER A 40 -13.82 -4.11 0.71
C SER A 40 -13.90 -3.93 2.21
N VAL A 41 -15.06 -4.22 2.77
CA VAL A 41 -15.24 -4.29 4.24
C VAL A 41 -14.62 -5.55 4.84
N GLY A 42 -14.17 -6.50 4.00
CA GLY A 42 -13.57 -7.75 4.46
C GLY A 42 -14.57 -8.72 5.09
N ASP A 43 -15.77 -8.87 4.50
CA ASP A 43 -16.90 -9.60 5.08
C ASP A 43 -16.95 -11.09 4.74
N ALA A 44 -15.83 -11.69 4.33
CA ALA A 44 -15.80 -13.12 3.98
C ALA A 44 -16.27 -14.05 5.12
N GLU A 45 -16.12 -13.61 6.37
CA GLU A 45 -16.51 -14.33 7.58
C GLU A 45 -17.73 -13.71 8.30
N GLY A 46 -18.45 -12.76 7.68
CA GLY A 46 -19.56 -12.05 8.32
C GLY A 46 -19.13 -11.01 9.37
N LEU A 47 -17.88 -10.53 9.31
CA LEU A 47 -17.29 -9.60 10.27
C LEU A 47 -17.11 -8.18 9.72
N GLY A 48 -17.70 -7.85 8.57
CA GLY A 48 -17.46 -6.60 7.85
C GLY A 48 -17.63 -5.35 8.71
N GLU A 49 -18.73 -5.23 9.47
CA GLU A 49 -18.94 -4.07 10.34
C GLU A 49 -17.91 -3.99 11.47
N THR A 50 -17.55 -5.11 12.08
CA THR A 50 -16.48 -5.18 13.10
C THR A 50 -15.15 -4.73 12.51
N ARG A 51 -14.80 -5.21 11.32
CA ARG A 51 -13.54 -4.87 10.64
C ARG A 51 -13.47 -3.41 10.22
N LYS A 52 -14.59 -2.79 9.84
CA LYS A 52 -14.66 -1.33 9.58
C LYS A 52 -14.32 -0.50 10.80
N GLU A 53 -14.87 -0.87 11.97
CA GLU A 53 -14.56 -0.20 13.22
C GLU A 53 -13.09 -0.41 13.64
N GLU A 54 -12.58 -1.62 13.46
CA GLU A 54 -11.18 -1.96 13.72
C GLU A 54 -10.23 -1.15 12.84
N LEU A 55 -10.52 -1.04 11.54
CA LEU A 55 -9.78 -0.20 10.60
C LEU A 55 -9.81 1.27 11.04
N SER A 56 -10.96 1.80 11.45
CA SER A 56 -11.06 3.17 11.92
C SER A 56 -10.11 3.43 13.09
N ARG A 57 -10.06 2.55 14.08
CA ARG A 57 -9.14 2.65 15.22
C ARG A 57 -7.67 2.48 14.83
N SER A 58 -7.37 1.60 13.86
CA SER A 58 -6.02 1.43 13.33
C SER A 58 -5.53 2.71 12.65
N LEU A 59 -6.37 3.31 11.81
CA LEU A 59 -6.05 4.57 11.12
C LEU A 59 -5.91 5.75 12.10
N ASP A 60 -6.62 5.75 13.24
CA ASP A 60 -6.41 6.72 14.33
C ASP A 60 -4.98 6.60 14.89
N VAL A 61 -4.54 5.36 15.16
CA VAL A 61 -3.18 5.10 15.66
C VAL A 61 -2.12 5.54 14.64
N MET A 62 -2.42 5.41 13.34
CA MET A 62 -1.51 5.78 12.26
C MET A 62 -1.58 7.26 11.87
N GLY A 63 -2.46 8.04 12.50
CA GLY A 63 -2.56 9.49 12.32
C GLY A 63 -3.23 9.94 11.03
N ILE A 64 -4.09 9.11 10.43
CA ILE A 64 -4.89 9.50 9.27
C ILE A 64 -6.21 10.11 9.74
N ASP A 65 -6.54 11.31 9.27
CA ASP A 65 -7.73 12.07 9.67
C ASP A 65 -9.04 11.36 9.25
N HIS A 66 -10.11 11.52 10.03
CA HIS A 66 -11.41 10.88 9.79
C HIS A 66 -12.05 11.28 8.45
N ASP A 67 -11.86 12.51 8.00
CA ASP A 67 -12.39 13.04 6.74
C ASP A 67 -11.60 12.59 5.50
N LYS A 68 -10.48 11.87 5.70
CA LYS A 68 -9.58 11.39 4.66
C LYS A 68 -9.57 9.87 4.52
N ARG A 69 -10.58 9.17 5.06
CA ARG A 69 -10.62 7.69 5.04
C ARG A 69 -11.99 7.17 4.62
N TRP A 70 -11.98 6.15 3.77
CA TRP A 70 -13.18 5.52 3.25
C TRP A 70 -13.01 4.01 3.18
N VAL A 71 -14.11 3.30 3.42
CA VAL A 71 -14.23 1.85 3.24
C VAL A 71 -15.42 1.61 2.32
N ILE A 72 -15.20 0.80 1.29
CA ILE A 72 -16.22 0.50 0.29
C ILE A 72 -16.84 -0.86 0.59
N ASP A 73 -18.15 -0.95 0.43
CA ASP A 73 -18.88 -2.22 0.37
C ASP A 73 -19.59 -2.29 -0.99
N HIS A 74 -18.89 -2.88 -1.97
CA HIS A 74 -19.39 -2.96 -3.34
C HIS A 74 -19.58 -4.42 -3.75
N PRO A 75 -20.74 -4.80 -4.36
CA PRO A 75 -21.05 -6.21 -4.66
C PRO A 75 -20.02 -6.91 -5.55
N MET A 76 -19.30 -6.16 -6.40
CA MET A 76 -18.28 -6.70 -7.30
C MET A 76 -16.86 -6.65 -6.70
N LEU A 77 -16.68 -6.09 -5.49
CA LEU A 77 -15.38 -5.96 -4.81
C LEU A 77 -15.42 -6.68 -3.44
N GLN A 78 -15.99 -7.88 -3.44
CA GLN A 78 -16.10 -8.68 -2.21
C GLN A 78 -14.77 -9.35 -1.86
N ASP A 79 -14.47 -9.46 -0.56
CA ASP A 79 -13.34 -10.22 -0.05
C ASP A 79 -13.48 -11.71 -0.43
N ASN A 80 -12.58 -12.17 -1.31
CA ASN A 80 -12.61 -13.51 -1.83
C ASN A 80 -11.23 -13.99 -2.27
N MET A 81 -10.78 -15.11 -1.71
CA MET A 81 -9.47 -15.73 -1.98
C MET A 81 -9.30 -16.30 -3.40
N THR A 82 -10.36 -16.35 -4.19
CA THR A 82 -10.34 -16.94 -5.53
C THR A 82 -10.78 -16.00 -6.64
N LEU A 83 -11.33 -14.82 -6.28
CA LEU A 83 -11.90 -13.87 -7.23
C LEU A 83 -10.94 -12.71 -7.48
N GLN A 84 -10.48 -12.58 -8.70
CA GLN A 84 -9.82 -11.37 -9.17
C GLN A 84 -10.88 -10.29 -9.45
N TRP A 85 -10.67 -9.08 -8.92
CA TRP A 85 -11.56 -7.95 -9.19
C TRP A 85 -11.30 -7.36 -10.58
N ASP A 86 -12.37 -6.95 -11.25
CA ASP A 86 -12.28 -6.31 -12.56
C ASP A 86 -11.65 -4.91 -12.44
N ALA A 87 -10.63 -4.64 -13.25
CA ALA A 87 -9.88 -3.39 -13.23
C ALA A 87 -10.76 -2.17 -13.54
N SER A 88 -11.74 -2.33 -14.45
CA SER A 88 -12.65 -1.24 -14.81
C SER A 88 -13.61 -0.89 -13.67
N VAL A 89 -14.05 -1.89 -12.90
CA VAL A 89 -14.88 -1.68 -11.70
C VAL A 89 -14.08 -0.94 -10.64
N ILE A 90 -12.85 -1.37 -10.37
CA ILE A 90 -11.96 -0.67 -9.42
C ILE A 90 -11.80 0.79 -9.86
N ALA A 91 -11.46 1.04 -11.11
CA ALA A 91 -11.24 2.39 -11.64
C ALA A 91 -12.48 3.29 -11.46
N VAL A 92 -13.67 2.80 -11.79
CA VAL A 92 -14.92 3.56 -11.63
C VAL A 92 -15.20 3.86 -10.16
N VAL A 93 -14.96 2.91 -9.26
CA VAL A 93 -15.19 3.08 -7.82
C VAL A 93 -14.21 4.08 -7.21
N ILE A 94 -12.92 4.07 -7.59
CA ILE A 94 -11.92 4.97 -7.00
C ILE A 94 -11.91 6.37 -7.63
N ALA A 95 -12.38 6.54 -8.88
CA ALA A 95 -12.32 7.80 -9.62
C ALA A 95 -12.90 9.00 -8.84
N PRO A 96 -14.09 8.92 -8.20
CA PRO A 96 -14.66 10.05 -7.46
C PRO A 96 -13.75 10.52 -6.31
N TYR A 97 -13.08 9.61 -5.62
CA TYR A 97 -12.18 9.91 -4.50
C TYR A 97 -10.90 10.59 -4.99
N VAL A 98 -10.35 10.10 -6.10
CA VAL A 98 -9.14 10.64 -6.72
C VAL A 98 -9.38 12.06 -7.24
N VAL A 99 -10.46 12.25 -8.01
CA VAL A 99 -10.76 13.54 -8.64
C VAL A 99 -11.20 14.58 -7.61
N LYS A 100 -12.15 14.25 -6.73
CA LYS A 100 -12.68 15.19 -5.73
C LYS A 100 -11.60 15.70 -4.77
N ASN A 101 -10.67 14.85 -4.39
CA ASN A 101 -9.62 15.20 -3.43
C ASN A 101 -8.33 15.65 -4.12
N ASN A 102 -8.30 15.77 -5.46
CA ASN A 102 -7.12 16.12 -6.24
C ASN A 102 -5.89 15.28 -5.84
N ILE A 103 -6.07 13.96 -5.79
CA ILE A 103 -5.02 13.01 -5.44
C ILE A 103 -3.90 13.10 -6.48
N THR A 104 -2.68 13.28 -6.03
CA THR A 104 -1.50 13.40 -6.90
C THR A 104 -0.69 12.11 -6.98
N THR A 105 -0.89 11.22 -6.02
CA THR A 105 -0.14 9.95 -5.93
C THR A 105 -1.03 8.86 -5.35
N ILE A 106 -1.02 7.68 -5.97
CA ILE A 106 -1.66 6.47 -5.47
C ILE A 106 -0.57 5.48 -5.07
N LEU A 107 -0.67 4.95 -3.85
CA LEU A 107 0.17 3.87 -3.33
C LEU A 107 -0.68 2.62 -3.20
N THR A 108 -0.24 1.50 -3.78
CA THR A 108 -0.98 0.24 -3.72
C THR A 108 -0.06 -0.98 -3.81
N PHE A 109 -0.62 -2.17 -3.90
CA PHE A 109 0.12 -3.42 -4.10
C PHE A 109 0.72 -3.50 -5.52
N ASP A 110 1.68 -4.40 -5.70
CA ASP A 110 2.15 -4.81 -7.03
C ASP A 110 1.30 -5.97 -7.59
N THR A 111 1.65 -6.43 -8.79
CA THR A 111 0.96 -7.53 -9.48
C THR A 111 1.16 -8.90 -8.85
N GLN A 112 2.02 -9.04 -7.84
CA GLN A 112 2.18 -10.25 -7.04
C GLN A 112 1.35 -10.19 -5.74
N GLY A 113 0.89 -8.97 -5.33
CA GLY A 113 -0.01 -8.76 -4.21
C GLY A 113 0.53 -9.21 -2.86
N ILE A 114 1.87 -9.26 -2.69
CA ILE A 114 2.61 -9.69 -1.49
C ILE A 114 2.33 -11.14 -1.06
N SER A 115 1.08 -11.55 -1.05
CA SER A 115 0.63 -12.89 -0.62
C SER A 115 -0.06 -13.67 -1.74
N SER A 116 0.00 -13.18 -2.97
CA SER A 116 -0.74 -13.68 -4.13
C SER A 116 -2.26 -13.65 -3.94
N HIS A 117 -2.76 -12.78 -3.05
CA HIS A 117 -4.20 -12.60 -2.85
C HIS A 117 -4.80 -11.92 -4.10
N PRO A 118 -5.86 -12.50 -4.72
CA PRO A 118 -6.40 -11.96 -5.97
C PRO A 118 -6.91 -10.52 -5.85
N ASN A 119 -7.49 -10.16 -4.72
CA ASN A 119 -7.94 -8.78 -4.51
C ASN A 119 -6.77 -7.79 -4.44
N HIS A 120 -5.61 -8.18 -3.84
CA HIS A 120 -4.43 -7.33 -3.77
C HIS A 120 -3.83 -7.07 -5.16
N TYR A 121 -3.55 -8.14 -5.93
CA TYR A 121 -2.94 -7.97 -7.24
C TYR A 121 -3.90 -7.37 -8.29
N SER A 122 -5.20 -7.27 -8.01
CA SER A 122 -6.14 -6.55 -8.85
C SER A 122 -6.00 -5.03 -8.77
N LEU A 123 -5.54 -4.50 -7.62
CA LEU A 123 -5.50 -3.06 -7.36
C LEU A 123 -4.59 -2.27 -8.31
N PRO A 124 -3.36 -2.69 -8.62
CA PRO A 124 -2.51 -1.97 -9.56
C PRO A 124 -3.12 -1.88 -10.96
N PHE A 125 -3.84 -2.90 -11.42
CA PHE A 125 -4.54 -2.87 -12.70
C PHE A 125 -5.69 -1.85 -12.69
N GLY A 126 -6.47 -1.80 -11.60
CA GLY A 126 -7.54 -0.82 -11.45
C GLY A 126 -7.03 0.62 -11.36
N ALA A 127 -5.96 0.86 -10.61
CA ALA A 127 -5.33 2.16 -10.52
C ALA A 127 -4.76 2.62 -11.87
N TRP A 128 -4.14 1.71 -12.61
CA TRP A 128 -3.64 2.00 -13.95
C TRP A 128 -4.77 2.30 -14.94
N TYR A 129 -5.85 1.50 -14.90
CA TYR A 129 -7.03 1.74 -15.75
C TYR A 129 -7.61 3.13 -15.51
N LEU A 130 -7.67 3.58 -14.24
CA LEU A 130 -8.06 4.95 -13.91
C LEU A 130 -7.12 5.98 -14.52
N VAL A 131 -5.81 5.79 -14.42
CA VAL A 131 -4.81 6.69 -15.02
C VAL A 131 -5.00 6.80 -16.53
N ASP A 132 -5.19 5.70 -17.23
CA ASP A 132 -5.42 5.68 -18.69
C ASP A 132 -6.72 6.42 -19.06
N MET A 133 -7.78 6.21 -18.31
CA MET A 133 -9.04 6.93 -18.47
C MET A 133 -8.88 8.44 -18.24
N LEU A 134 -8.20 8.85 -17.17
CA LEU A 134 -7.98 10.26 -16.84
C LEU A 134 -7.08 10.97 -17.86
N ARG A 135 -6.08 10.30 -18.43
CA ARG A 135 -5.25 10.86 -19.50
C ARG A 135 -6.07 11.34 -20.70
N SER A 136 -7.15 10.64 -21.00
CA SER A 136 -8.03 10.97 -22.12
C SER A 136 -9.09 12.01 -21.76
N THR A 137 -9.51 12.10 -20.49
CA THR A 137 -10.67 12.90 -20.07
C THR A 137 -10.32 14.13 -19.22
N ALA A 138 -9.24 14.06 -18.42
CA ALA A 138 -8.82 15.10 -17.48
C ALA A 138 -7.30 15.04 -17.22
N PRO A 139 -6.47 15.33 -18.23
CA PRO A 139 -5.02 15.10 -18.19
C PRO A 139 -4.29 15.85 -17.06
N GLU A 140 -4.86 16.95 -16.58
CA GLU A 140 -4.32 17.74 -15.46
C GLU A 140 -4.51 17.10 -14.08
N THR A 141 -5.35 16.07 -13.99
CA THR A 141 -5.67 15.39 -12.72
C THR A 141 -5.09 13.99 -12.62
N VAL A 142 -4.20 13.61 -13.55
CA VAL A 142 -3.61 12.27 -13.59
C VAL A 142 -2.64 12.06 -12.42
N PRO A 143 -2.93 11.13 -11.50
CA PRO A 143 -2.01 10.81 -10.41
C PRO A 143 -0.84 9.93 -10.89
N ARG A 144 0.29 10.01 -10.18
CA ARG A 144 1.33 8.98 -10.26
C ARG A 144 0.90 7.76 -9.47
N VAL A 145 1.25 6.57 -9.94
CA VAL A 145 0.93 5.31 -9.25
C VAL A 145 2.22 4.60 -8.87
N PHE A 146 2.30 4.21 -7.61
CA PHE A 146 3.42 3.41 -7.09
C PHE A 146 2.92 2.08 -6.55
N SER A 147 3.66 1.04 -6.82
CA SER A 147 3.42 -0.29 -6.28
C SER A 147 4.43 -0.68 -5.22
N LEU A 148 3.95 -1.27 -4.13
CA LEU A 148 4.78 -1.86 -3.09
C LEU A 148 5.39 -3.17 -3.59
N VAL A 149 6.70 -3.23 -3.61
CA VAL A 149 7.44 -4.39 -4.14
C VAL A 149 7.18 -5.64 -3.30
N THR A 150 6.76 -6.71 -3.95
CA THR A 150 6.63 -8.03 -3.32
C THR A 150 8.00 -8.63 -3.03
N VAL A 151 8.28 -8.84 -1.75
CA VAL A 151 9.52 -9.44 -1.28
C VAL A 151 9.41 -10.97 -1.33
N PRO A 152 10.40 -11.70 -1.93
CA PRO A 152 10.42 -13.15 -1.91
C PRO A 152 10.34 -13.74 -0.49
N THR A 153 9.86 -14.99 -0.39
CA THR A 153 9.50 -15.60 0.91
C THR A 153 10.61 -15.57 1.96
N LEU A 154 11.85 -15.91 1.60
CA LEU A 154 12.94 -15.94 2.58
C LEU A 154 13.31 -14.52 3.08
N PRO A 155 13.59 -13.51 2.21
CA PRO A 155 13.83 -12.15 2.66
C PRO A 155 12.62 -11.52 3.39
N LYS A 156 11.39 -11.93 3.06
CA LYS A 156 10.16 -11.43 3.69
C LYS A 156 10.14 -11.62 5.22
N TYR A 157 10.81 -12.66 5.72
CA TYR A 157 10.81 -12.98 7.15
C TYR A 157 12.15 -12.69 7.86
N THR A 158 12.86 -11.67 7.39
CA THR A 158 14.11 -11.20 8.01
C THR A 158 13.89 -10.14 9.11
N GLY A 159 12.65 -9.68 9.32
CA GLY A 159 12.30 -8.71 10.36
C GLY A 159 13.15 -7.44 10.30
N ALA A 160 13.62 -6.97 11.45
CA ALA A 160 14.46 -5.78 11.56
C ALA A 160 15.77 -5.84 10.74
N LEU A 161 16.28 -7.05 10.45
CA LEU A 161 17.49 -7.21 9.63
C LEU A 161 17.28 -6.67 8.20
N SER A 162 16.03 -6.67 7.69
CA SER A 162 15.71 -6.12 6.36
C SER A 162 16.12 -4.66 6.20
N SER A 163 15.93 -3.84 7.24
CA SER A 163 16.31 -2.41 7.20
C SER A 163 17.82 -2.21 7.17
N LEU A 164 18.59 -3.08 7.79
CA LEU A 164 20.05 -3.07 7.69
C LEU A 164 20.50 -3.51 6.30
N LEU A 165 19.95 -4.60 5.78
CA LEU A 165 20.30 -5.15 4.47
C LEU A 165 20.02 -4.16 3.34
N ILE A 166 18.87 -3.48 3.36
CA ILE A 166 18.54 -2.50 2.32
C ILE A 166 19.43 -1.27 2.36
N ARG A 167 19.84 -0.82 3.54
CA ARG A 167 20.81 0.28 3.70
C ARG A 167 22.19 -0.10 3.19
N LEU A 168 22.64 -1.34 3.46
CA LEU A 168 23.91 -1.85 2.96
C LEU A 168 23.90 -1.98 1.43
N ASN A 169 22.81 -2.52 0.85
CA ASN A 169 22.64 -2.60 -0.59
C ASN A 169 22.62 -1.20 -1.23
N GLY A 170 21.87 -0.25 -0.68
CA GLY A 170 21.83 1.12 -1.17
C GLY A 170 23.19 1.81 -1.11
N ALA A 171 23.97 1.59 -0.04
CA ALA A 171 25.32 2.10 0.06
C ALA A 171 26.28 1.46 -0.96
N LEU A 172 26.12 0.16 -1.23
CA LEU A 172 26.88 -0.55 -2.25
C LEU A 172 26.51 -0.08 -3.67
N GLU A 173 25.23 0.05 -3.97
CA GLU A 173 24.76 0.57 -5.25
C GLU A 173 25.23 2.01 -5.47
N TRP A 174 25.16 2.87 -4.46
CA TRP A 174 25.72 4.23 -4.53
C TRP A 174 27.23 4.24 -4.80
N ALA A 175 27.98 3.38 -4.13
CA ALA A 175 29.43 3.23 -4.36
C ALA A 175 29.74 2.73 -5.78
N LEU A 176 28.98 1.73 -6.27
CA LEU A 176 29.14 1.19 -7.62
C LEU A 176 28.71 2.19 -8.71
N ALA A 177 27.62 2.94 -8.49
CA ALA A 177 27.16 3.98 -9.43
C ALA A 177 28.20 5.11 -9.63
N HIS A 178 29.10 5.33 -8.68
CA HIS A 178 30.25 6.25 -8.83
C HIS A 178 31.28 5.73 -9.85
N PHE A 179 31.32 4.42 -10.07
CA PHE A 179 32.27 3.78 -11.02
C PHE A 179 31.61 3.32 -12.31
N THR A 180 30.28 3.19 -12.33
CA THR A 180 29.52 2.74 -13.51
C THR A 180 28.36 3.71 -13.70
N GLN A 181 28.19 4.31 -14.88
CA GLN A 181 27.02 5.15 -15.21
C GLN A 181 25.76 4.29 -15.38
N VAL A 182 25.43 3.48 -14.39
CA VAL A 182 24.21 2.68 -14.40
C VAL A 182 23.09 3.52 -13.79
N ASP A 183 22.05 3.75 -14.57
CA ASP A 183 20.79 4.37 -14.11
C ASP A 183 20.16 3.42 -13.08
N THR A 184 20.32 3.75 -11.81
CA THR A 184 19.70 3.00 -10.73
C THR A 184 18.21 3.29 -10.80
N ASN A 185 17.40 2.32 -11.21
CA ASN A 185 15.95 2.37 -11.15
C ASN A 185 15.51 3.05 -9.85
N ARG A 186 14.78 4.16 -9.97
CA ARG A 186 14.42 5.05 -8.86
C ARG A 186 13.43 4.34 -7.93
N ARG A 187 13.94 3.50 -7.05
CA ARG A 187 13.16 2.92 -5.97
C ARG A 187 13.05 3.92 -4.84
N VAL A 188 11.83 4.14 -4.36
CA VAL A 188 11.58 4.93 -3.15
C VAL A 188 11.51 3.95 -1.98
N VAL A 189 12.31 4.18 -0.94
CA VAL A 189 12.39 3.26 0.21
C VAL A 189 12.06 4.01 1.48
N PHE A 190 11.12 3.48 2.25
CA PHE A 190 10.80 3.91 3.60
C PHE A 190 11.25 2.85 4.60
N THR A 191 11.87 3.28 5.69
CA THR A 191 12.34 2.38 6.75
C THR A 191 11.80 2.84 8.09
N SER A 192 11.26 1.90 8.87
CA SER A 192 10.86 2.13 10.25
C SER A 192 12.06 2.07 11.20
N GLY A 193 12.05 2.93 12.23
CA GLY A 193 12.77 2.71 13.47
C GLY A 193 11.91 1.94 14.47
N PHE A 194 12.37 1.86 15.72
CA PHE A 194 11.61 1.17 16.78
C PHE A 194 10.31 1.89 17.14
N SER A 195 10.27 3.24 17.07
CA SER A 195 9.08 4.02 17.36
C SER A 195 7.95 3.68 16.39
N GLU A 196 8.25 3.73 15.10
CA GLU A 196 7.31 3.43 14.00
C GLU A 196 6.87 1.97 14.06
N TYR A 197 7.81 1.05 14.33
CA TYR A 197 7.49 -0.37 14.51
C TYR A 197 6.50 -0.60 15.65
N PHE A 198 6.71 0.01 16.83
CA PHE A 198 5.75 -0.12 17.94
C PHE A 198 4.42 0.58 17.66
N THR A 199 4.42 1.65 16.88
CA THR A 199 3.18 2.29 16.43
C THR A 199 2.42 1.37 15.47
N ALA A 200 3.10 0.72 14.52
CA ALA A 200 2.51 -0.30 13.64
C ALA A 200 1.92 -1.47 14.44
N ILE A 201 2.63 -1.99 15.47
CA ILE A 201 2.11 -3.02 16.36
C ILE A 201 0.82 -2.56 17.06
N ARG A 202 0.76 -1.32 17.53
CA ARG A 202 -0.46 -0.78 18.17
C ARG A 202 -1.62 -0.66 17.18
N ALA A 203 -1.34 -0.31 15.91
CA ALA A 203 -2.34 -0.28 14.84
C ALA A 203 -2.87 -1.70 14.55
N ILE A 204 -1.98 -2.68 14.38
CA ILE A 204 -2.35 -4.10 14.18
C ILE A 204 -3.22 -4.62 15.34
N GLN A 205 -2.92 -4.24 16.58
CA GLN A 205 -3.69 -4.65 17.76
C GLN A 205 -5.12 -4.11 17.78
N GLN A 206 -5.47 -3.13 16.92
CA GLN A 206 -6.85 -2.68 16.76
C GLN A 206 -7.69 -3.69 15.97
N HIS A 207 -7.08 -4.49 15.10
CA HIS A 207 -7.73 -5.54 14.30
C HIS A 207 -7.87 -6.85 15.08
N LYS A 208 -8.56 -6.81 16.22
CA LYS A 208 -8.70 -7.94 17.15
C LYS A 208 -9.31 -9.18 16.52
N SER A 209 -10.29 -8.99 15.63
CA SER A 209 -10.96 -10.09 14.92
C SER A 209 -9.99 -10.84 13.99
N GLN A 210 -8.90 -10.19 13.56
CA GLN A 210 -7.91 -10.72 12.62
C GLN A 210 -6.62 -11.21 13.29
N LEU A 211 -6.47 -11.05 14.63
CA LEU A 211 -5.27 -11.41 15.38
C LEU A 211 -5.25 -12.91 15.74
N ILE A 212 -5.12 -13.77 14.73
CA ILE A 212 -4.87 -15.20 14.91
C ILE A 212 -3.38 -15.48 15.15
N TRP A 213 -3.05 -16.64 15.72
CA TRP A 213 -1.72 -16.95 16.25
C TRP A 213 -0.54 -16.66 15.29
N PHE A 214 -0.68 -16.98 14.01
CA PHE A 214 0.41 -16.77 13.02
C PHE A 214 0.61 -15.30 12.66
N ARG A 215 -0.36 -14.41 12.91
CA ARG A 215 -0.20 -12.96 12.74
C ARG A 215 0.80 -12.39 13.74
N HIS A 216 0.95 -13.00 14.92
CA HIS A 216 2.00 -12.62 15.88
C HIS A 216 3.41 -12.95 15.34
N LEU A 217 3.56 -14.07 14.61
CA LEU A 217 4.82 -14.36 13.92
C LEU A 217 5.08 -13.36 12.78
N TYR A 218 4.03 -12.98 12.05
CA TYR A 218 4.17 -11.95 11.03
C TYR A 218 4.65 -10.62 11.63
N MET A 219 4.05 -10.15 12.72
CA MET A 219 4.50 -8.94 13.43
C MET A 219 5.98 -9.01 13.82
N ALA A 220 6.44 -10.15 14.32
CA ALA A 220 7.81 -10.32 14.79
C ALA A 220 8.84 -10.40 13.64
N PHE A 221 8.49 -11.06 12.54
CA PHE A 221 9.45 -11.46 11.51
C PHE A 221 9.26 -10.81 10.15
N SER A 222 8.13 -10.17 9.88
CA SER A 222 7.90 -9.57 8.56
C SER A 222 8.82 -8.38 8.29
N SER A 223 9.45 -8.37 7.12
CA SER A 223 10.21 -7.23 6.63
C SER A 223 9.33 -6.01 6.35
N TYR A 224 8.04 -6.21 6.01
CA TYR A 224 7.10 -5.12 5.76
C TYR A 224 6.78 -4.28 7.00
N MET A 225 7.06 -4.78 8.20
CA MET A 225 7.01 -3.99 9.43
C MET A 225 8.15 -2.97 9.54
N TRP A 226 9.21 -3.15 8.74
CA TRP A 226 10.46 -2.39 8.85
C TRP A 226 10.83 -1.64 7.58
N VAL A 227 10.44 -2.16 6.41
CA VAL A 227 10.85 -1.61 5.11
C VAL A 227 9.72 -1.71 4.12
N ASN A 228 9.45 -0.60 3.43
CA ASN A 228 8.63 -0.54 2.22
C ASN A 228 9.49 -0.03 1.06
N GLU A 229 9.49 -0.76 -0.02
CA GLU A 229 10.17 -0.43 -1.26
C GLU A 229 9.13 -0.23 -2.37
N TRP A 230 9.18 0.92 -3.03
CA TRP A 230 8.19 1.35 -4.01
C TRP A 230 8.80 1.52 -5.39
N VAL A 231 8.06 1.11 -6.39
CA VAL A 231 8.37 1.33 -7.80
C VAL A 231 7.20 2.06 -8.46
N GLU A 232 7.51 3.09 -9.24
CA GLU A 232 6.49 3.77 -10.03
C GLU A 232 6.02 2.86 -11.15
N ILE A 233 4.70 2.77 -11.33
CA ILE A 233 4.09 2.06 -12.44
C ILE A 233 4.06 3.01 -13.63
N GLU A 234 4.98 2.80 -14.58
CA GLU A 234 5.00 3.54 -15.82
C GLU A 234 4.02 2.92 -16.85
N PRO A 235 3.46 3.74 -17.75
CA PRO A 235 2.50 3.26 -18.75
C PRO A 235 3.00 2.13 -19.63
N ASP A 236 4.28 2.19 -19.98
CA ASP A 236 4.89 1.22 -20.89
C ASP A 236 5.04 -0.18 -20.24
N THR A 237 5.25 -0.21 -18.93
CA THR A 237 5.36 -1.46 -18.15
C THR A 237 4.04 -2.24 -18.14
N MET A 238 2.89 -1.57 -18.20
CA MET A 238 1.58 -2.22 -18.11
C MET A 238 1.11 -2.81 -19.45
N LEU A 239 1.69 -2.39 -20.57
CA LEU A 239 1.43 -3.00 -21.87
C LEU A 239 1.99 -4.41 -21.99
N GLU A 240 3.03 -4.75 -21.22
CA GLU A 240 3.62 -6.08 -21.14
C GLU A 240 2.78 -7.07 -20.30
N TRP A 241 1.77 -6.55 -19.53
CA TRP A 241 0.94 -7.36 -18.63
C TRP A 241 -0.43 -7.72 -19.23
N LYS A 242 -0.66 -7.38 -20.51
CA LYS A 242 -1.79 -7.83 -21.32
C LYS A 242 -1.44 -9.11 -22.07
#